data_7c46a30faf3ba7218490659ce7d79adc
#
_entry.id   7c46a30faf3ba7218490659ce7d79adc
#
_cell.length_a   1.000
_cell.length_b   1.000
_cell.length_c   1.000
_cell.angle_alpha   90.00
_cell.angle_beta   90.00
_cell.angle_gamma   90.00
#
_symmetry.space_group_name_H-M   'P 1'
#
loop_
_entity.id
_entity.type
_entity.pdbx_description
1 polymer ?
#
loop_
_entity_poly.entity_id
_entity_poly.type
_entity_poly.pdbx_seq_one_letter_code
_entity_poly.pdbx_strand_id
1 'polypeptide(L)'
;LSWEGGIYSLRNLMLNVIADKVKHCRKYGIEIKEEQWPSRQLPLKLVTDQGSEYKGENFAQITDLGVELINLKSFRADEKGPVEQCFNALQNYFKPILKGKGVIETDFQERGVHDYRKDACLTMNDFEKVILHCIIFYNSSRILERFPFTEDMLQAEVKPIPCYVWDYAKTNLGANLMDMTGEKL
;
A
#
# COMPACT_ATOMS: atom_id res chain seq x y z
N LEU A 1 5.02 -0.69 9.86
CA LEU A 1 5.21 -2.16 9.90
C LEU A 1 4.78 -2.72 11.25
N SER A 2 4.32 -3.95 11.28
CA SER A 2 3.91 -4.66 12.48
C SER A 2 4.63 -6.02 12.54
N TRP A 3 5.03 -6.44 13.75
CA TRP A 3 5.64 -7.76 13.97
C TRP A 3 4.62 -8.88 13.94
N GLU A 4 3.36 -8.57 14.26
CA GLU A 4 2.26 -9.54 14.36
C GLU A 4 1.04 -9.03 13.60
N GLY A 5 0.29 -9.93 13.00
CA GLY A 5 -1.03 -9.66 12.46
C GLY A 5 -2.08 -9.57 13.58
N GLY A 6 -3.28 -9.13 13.24
CA GLY A 6 -4.41 -9.07 14.15
C GLY A 6 -5.09 -7.70 14.19
N ILE A 7 -6.02 -7.53 15.12
CA ILE A 7 -6.89 -6.34 15.19
C ILE A 7 -6.13 -5.03 15.38
N TYR A 8 -5.09 -5.03 16.20
CA TYR A 8 -4.24 -3.84 16.38
C TYR A 8 -3.51 -3.45 15.10
N SER A 9 -3.11 -4.44 14.31
CA SER A 9 -2.52 -4.24 13.00
C SER A 9 -3.49 -3.56 12.04
N LEU A 10 -4.76 -3.98 12.04
CA LEU A 10 -5.81 -3.43 11.20
C LEU A 10 -6.16 -1.99 11.58
N ARG A 11 -6.35 -1.72 12.89
CA ARG A 11 -6.58 -0.35 13.37
C ARG A 11 -5.42 0.56 12.99
N ASN A 12 -4.19 0.13 13.20
CA ASN A 12 -3.01 0.88 12.80
C ASN A 12 -2.94 1.09 11.28
N LEU A 13 -3.37 0.10 10.48
CA LEU A 13 -3.47 0.24 9.04
C LEU A 13 -4.46 1.35 8.68
N MET A 14 -5.67 1.36 9.26
CA MET A 14 -6.67 2.39 8.99
C MET A 14 -6.20 3.78 9.43
N LEU A 15 -5.57 3.89 10.61
CA LEU A 15 -4.94 5.12 11.05
C LEU A 15 -3.86 5.61 10.07
N ASN A 16 -3.05 4.70 9.54
CA ASN A 16 -2.06 5.05 8.53
C ASN A 16 -2.70 5.46 7.20
N VAL A 17 -3.82 4.86 6.81
CA VAL A 17 -4.55 5.24 5.59
C VAL A 17 -4.99 6.69 5.65
N ILE A 18 -5.56 7.15 6.77
CA ILE A 18 -6.06 8.52 6.94
C ILE A 18 -5.00 9.52 7.40
N ALA A 19 -3.84 9.05 7.82
CA ALA A 19 -2.77 9.92 8.31
C ALA A 19 -2.30 10.92 7.24
N ASP A 20 -1.91 12.11 7.71
CA ASP A 20 -1.17 13.08 6.90
C ASP A 20 0.18 12.49 6.49
N LYS A 21 0.35 12.26 5.19
CA LYS A 21 1.52 11.57 4.64
C LYS A 21 2.79 12.42 4.72
N VAL A 22 2.66 13.75 4.64
CA VAL A 22 3.79 14.67 4.82
C VAL A 22 4.31 14.58 6.25
N LYS A 23 3.42 14.67 7.24
CA LYS A 23 3.80 14.51 8.65
C LYS A 23 4.33 13.12 8.95
N HIS A 24 3.75 12.08 8.33
CA HIS A 24 4.21 10.71 8.51
C HIS A 24 5.64 10.53 7.98
N CYS A 25 5.92 10.96 6.75
CA CYS A 25 7.25 10.86 6.15
C CYS A 25 8.30 11.67 6.92
N ARG A 26 7.92 12.86 7.42
CA ARG A 26 8.82 13.71 8.22
C ARG A 26 9.33 13.04 9.49
N LYS A 27 8.54 12.13 10.12
CA LYS A 27 9.02 11.34 11.27
C LYS A 27 10.24 10.47 10.94
N TYR A 28 10.41 10.13 9.67
CA TYR A 28 11.53 9.34 9.15
C TYR A 28 12.62 10.21 8.50
N GLY A 29 12.49 11.53 8.57
CA GLY A 29 13.42 12.47 7.95
C GLY A 29 13.25 12.58 6.44
N ILE A 30 12.08 12.21 5.90
CA ILE A 30 11.77 12.25 4.48
C ILE A 30 10.81 13.42 4.22
N GLU A 31 11.27 14.39 3.41
CA GLU A 31 10.46 15.52 2.99
C GLU A 31 9.75 15.21 1.66
N ILE A 32 8.43 15.36 1.67
CA ILE A 32 7.58 15.21 0.47
C ILE A 32 6.59 16.37 0.38
N LYS A 33 6.08 16.60 -0.82
CA LYS A 33 4.92 17.46 -1.05
C LYS A 33 3.63 16.64 -0.97
N GLU A 34 2.50 17.28 -0.64
CA GLU A 34 1.20 16.60 -0.52
C GLU A 34 0.80 15.91 -1.84
N GLU A 35 1.13 16.53 -2.99
CA GLU A 35 0.81 16.01 -4.31
C GLU A 35 1.54 14.70 -4.64
N GLN A 36 2.66 14.39 -3.96
CA GLN A 36 3.40 13.16 -4.18
C GLN A 36 2.73 11.93 -3.53
N TRP A 37 1.90 12.17 -2.50
CA TRP A 37 1.12 11.12 -1.85
C TRP A 37 -0.20 11.70 -1.31
N PRO A 38 -1.17 11.97 -2.21
CA PRO A 38 -2.40 12.70 -1.86
C PRO A 38 -3.45 11.86 -1.11
N SER A 39 -3.28 10.53 -1.05
CA SER A 39 -4.28 9.64 -0.45
C SER A 39 -4.27 9.73 1.08
N ARG A 40 -5.41 10.14 1.66
CA ARG A 40 -5.64 10.20 3.10
C ARG A 40 -7.10 9.97 3.50
N GLN A 41 -7.88 9.40 2.60
CA GLN A 41 -9.27 9.06 2.83
C GLN A 41 -9.42 7.56 3.09
N LEU A 42 -10.42 7.16 3.87
CA LEU A 42 -10.82 5.77 3.95
C LEU A 42 -11.56 5.35 2.67
N PRO A 43 -11.29 4.15 2.14
CA PRO A 43 -12.09 3.60 1.07
C PRO A 43 -13.48 3.24 1.59
N LEU A 44 -14.53 3.50 0.82
CA LEU A 44 -15.89 3.01 1.12
C LEU A 44 -16.03 1.50 0.91
N LYS A 45 -15.11 0.90 0.14
CA LYS A 45 -15.07 -0.55 -0.10
C LYS A 45 -13.68 -1.09 0.21
N LEU A 46 -13.63 -2.09 1.05
CA LEU A 46 -12.42 -2.84 1.36
C LEU A 46 -12.58 -4.27 0.88
N VAL A 47 -11.74 -4.66 -0.07
CA VAL A 47 -11.72 -6.01 -0.64
C VAL A 47 -10.65 -6.81 0.08
N THR A 48 -11.04 -7.94 0.68
CA THR A 48 -10.14 -8.83 1.41
C THR A 48 -10.24 -10.26 0.92
N ASP A 49 -9.22 -11.04 1.18
CA ASP A 49 -9.33 -12.50 1.02
C ASP A 49 -10.00 -13.13 2.25
N GLN A 50 -10.13 -14.46 2.21
CA GLN A 50 -10.72 -15.23 3.31
C GLN A 50 -9.70 -15.57 4.41
N GLY A 51 -8.65 -14.77 4.60
CA GLY A 51 -7.70 -14.93 5.70
C GLY A 51 -8.41 -15.01 7.05
N SER A 52 -7.85 -15.78 7.99
CA SER A 52 -8.44 -15.95 9.32
C SER A 52 -8.55 -14.63 10.09
N GLU A 53 -7.62 -13.71 9.83
CA GLU A 53 -7.59 -12.37 10.40
C GLU A 53 -8.80 -11.51 10.00
N TYR A 54 -9.44 -11.81 8.86
CA TYR A 54 -10.59 -11.06 8.32
C TYR A 54 -11.95 -11.67 8.69
N LYS A 55 -11.97 -12.78 9.44
CA LYS A 55 -13.20 -13.49 9.83
C LYS A 55 -13.68 -13.16 11.26
N GLY A 56 -12.91 -12.39 12.02
CA GLY A 56 -13.24 -12.05 13.41
C GLY A 56 -14.31 -10.97 13.52
N GLU A 57 -15.11 -11.01 14.61
CA GLU A 57 -16.10 -9.95 14.95
C GLU A 57 -15.46 -8.56 15.01
N ASN A 58 -14.21 -8.50 15.39
CA ASN A 58 -13.44 -7.26 15.47
C ASN A 58 -13.18 -6.63 14.10
N PHE A 59 -13.15 -7.42 13.02
CA PHE A 59 -13.02 -6.89 11.68
C PHE A 59 -14.33 -6.29 11.18
N ALA A 60 -15.46 -6.82 11.66
CA ALA A 60 -16.78 -6.27 11.34
C ALA A 60 -16.97 -4.83 11.85
N GLN A 61 -16.23 -4.40 12.90
CA GLN A 61 -16.27 -3.01 13.39
C GLN A 61 -15.86 -1.97 12.32
N ILE A 62 -15.14 -2.37 11.28
CA ILE A 62 -14.87 -1.48 10.14
C ILE A 62 -16.16 -1.11 9.41
N THR A 63 -17.15 -2.00 9.39
CA THR A 63 -18.46 -1.71 8.78
C THR A 63 -19.22 -0.62 9.54
N ASP A 64 -19.00 -0.51 10.86
CA ASP A 64 -19.59 0.57 11.67
C ASP A 64 -19.05 1.95 11.28
N LEU A 65 -17.88 1.99 10.64
CA LEU A 65 -17.31 3.21 10.05
C LEU A 65 -17.90 3.54 8.67
N GLY A 66 -18.82 2.72 8.15
CA GLY A 66 -19.42 2.90 6.83
C GLY A 66 -18.61 2.28 5.69
N VAL A 67 -17.60 1.45 5.99
CA VAL A 67 -16.81 0.75 4.99
C VAL A 67 -17.47 -0.57 4.63
N GLU A 68 -17.81 -0.78 3.37
CA GLU A 68 -18.32 -2.05 2.85
C GLU A 68 -17.18 -3.07 2.74
N LEU A 69 -17.35 -4.21 3.41
CA LEU A 69 -16.40 -5.33 3.31
C LEU A 69 -16.82 -6.30 2.22
N ILE A 70 -15.93 -6.52 1.27
CA ILE A 70 -16.12 -7.48 0.20
C ILE A 70 -15.10 -8.61 0.37
N ASN A 71 -15.59 -9.77 0.83
CA ASN A 71 -14.76 -10.97 0.94
C ASN A 71 -14.72 -11.71 -0.39
N LEU A 72 -13.54 -11.79 -0.99
CA LEU A 72 -13.34 -12.56 -2.22
C LEU A 72 -13.55 -14.05 -1.97
N LYS A 73 -14.23 -14.70 -2.89
CA LYS A 73 -14.32 -16.18 -2.88
C LYS A 73 -12.93 -16.78 -3.11
N SER A 74 -12.69 -17.96 -2.52
CA SER A 74 -11.46 -18.70 -2.78
C SER A 74 -11.27 -18.90 -4.30
N PHE A 75 -10.03 -18.82 -4.77
CA PHE A 75 -9.63 -19.00 -6.18
C PHE A 75 -9.97 -17.86 -7.16
N ARG A 76 -10.30 -16.66 -6.70
CA ARG A 76 -10.42 -15.45 -7.54
C ARG A 76 -9.09 -14.68 -7.60
N ALA A 77 -8.08 -15.31 -8.20
CA ALA A 77 -6.74 -14.71 -8.35
C ALA A 77 -6.74 -13.44 -9.23
N ASP A 78 -7.68 -13.36 -10.18
CA ASP A 78 -7.89 -12.20 -11.05
C ASP A 78 -8.18 -10.90 -10.27
N GLU A 79 -8.90 -10.99 -9.16
CA GLU A 79 -9.27 -9.84 -8.34
C GLU A 79 -8.15 -9.39 -7.39
N LYS A 80 -7.14 -10.23 -7.13
CA LYS A 80 -5.95 -9.91 -6.32
C LYS A 80 -4.80 -9.30 -7.14
N GLY A 81 -4.83 -9.47 -8.44
CA GLY A 81 -3.76 -9.09 -9.35
C GLY A 81 -3.19 -7.68 -9.13
N PRO A 82 -4.02 -6.62 -8.97
CA PRO A 82 -3.52 -5.27 -8.76
C PRO A 82 -2.69 -5.10 -7.48
N VAL A 83 -3.11 -5.74 -6.38
CA VAL A 83 -2.41 -5.68 -5.08
C VAL A 83 -1.08 -6.44 -5.16
N GLU A 84 -1.09 -7.64 -5.73
CA GLU A 84 0.12 -8.45 -5.93
C GLU A 84 1.13 -7.73 -6.85
N GLN A 85 0.64 -7.10 -7.91
CA GLN A 85 1.50 -6.30 -8.81
C GLN A 85 2.12 -5.09 -8.09
N CYS A 86 1.37 -4.42 -7.21
CA CYS A 86 1.89 -3.32 -6.41
C CYS A 86 3.00 -3.80 -5.48
N PHE A 87 2.79 -4.90 -4.74
CA PHE A 87 3.81 -5.48 -3.87
C PHE A 87 5.05 -5.93 -4.65
N ASN A 88 4.86 -6.59 -5.79
CA ASN A 88 5.96 -7.00 -6.66
C ASN A 88 6.76 -5.80 -7.18
N ALA A 89 6.07 -4.72 -7.57
CA ALA A 89 6.73 -3.49 -8.00
C ALA A 89 7.58 -2.88 -6.88
N LEU A 90 7.05 -2.78 -5.67
CA LEU A 90 7.79 -2.27 -4.51
C LEU A 90 8.99 -3.16 -4.19
N GLN A 91 8.82 -4.49 -4.19
CA GLN A 91 9.92 -5.43 -3.97
C GLN A 91 11.02 -5.29 -5.02
N ASN A 92 10.67 -5.07 -6.28
CA ASN A 92 11.64 -4.87 -7.36
C ASN A 92 12.45 -3.58 -7.19
N TYR A 93 11.94 -2.58 -6.47
CA TYR A 93 12.70 -1.36 -6.17
C TYR A 93 13.73 -1.58 -5.07
N PHE A 94 13.37 -2.26 -3.98
CA PHE A 94 14.30 -2.37 -2.85
C PHE A 94 15.18 -3.62 -2.87
N LYS A 95 14.74 -4.74 -3.46
CA LYS A 95 15.52 -5.99 -3.48
C LYS A 95 16.93 -5.82 -4.07
N PRO A 96 17.13 -5.17 -5.22
CA PRO A 96 18.47 -4.97 -5.76
C PRO A 96 19.38 -4.14 -4.84
N ILE A 97 18.80 -3.14 -4.15
CA ILE A 97 19.53 -2.24 -3.25
C ILE A 97 19.93 -2.97 -1.96
N LEU A 98 19.08 -3.89 -1.50
CA LEU A 98 19.25 -4.62 -0.25
C LEU A 98 19.81 -6.04 -0.45
N LYS A 99 20.30 -6.35 -1.64
CA LYS A 99 20.96 -7.62 -1.92
C LYS A 99 22.11 -7.87 -0.94
N GLY A 100 22.16 -9.07 -0.34
CA GLY A 100 23.16 -9.41 0.67
C GLY A 100 23.00 -8.73 2.03
N LYS A 101 21.84 -8.10 2.30
CA LYS A 101 21.52 -7.43 3.58
C LYS A 101 20.37 -8.10 4.33
N GLY A 102 20.23 -9.40 4.19
CA GLY A 102 19.19 -10.19 4.85
C GLY A 102 17.87 -10.30 4.10
N VAL A 103 17.78 -9.78 2.87
CA VAL A 103 16.61 -9.96 2.01
C VAL A 103 16.67 -11.32 1.34
N ILE A 104 15.59 -12.08 1.46
CA ILE A 104 15.48 -13.41 0.86
C ILE A 104 15.47 -13.28 -0.66
N GLU A 105 16.45 -13.92 -1.31
CA GLU A 105 16.50 -14.06 -2.75
C GLU A 105 15.86 -15.39 -3.15
N THR A 106 15.13 -15.39 -4.25
CA THR A 106 14.58 -16.62 -4.84
C THR A 106 15.68 -17.31 -5.65
N ASP A 107 16.61 -17.96 -4.98
CA ASP A 107 17.50 -18.90 -5.64
C ASP A 107 16.94 -20.32 -5.48
N PHE A 108 16.52 -20.92 -6.60
CA PHE A 108 15.97 -22.28 -6.61
C PHE A 108 17.05 -23.36 -6.36
N GLN A 109 18.32 -23.01 -6.55
CA GLN A 109 19.44 -23.95 -6.38
C GLN A 109 19.91 -24.02 -4.92
N GLU A 110 19.70 -22.98 -4.12
CA GLU A 110 20.19 -22.86 -2.75
C GLU A 110 19.09 -22.87 -1.67
N ARG A 111 17.93 -23.44 -1.92
CA ARG A 111 16.86 -23.52 -0.92
C ARG A 111 17.35 -24.27 0.32
N GLY A 112 17.53 -23.53 1.44
CA GLY A 112 17.89 -24.06 2.74
C GLY A 112 19.37 -24.03 3.10
N VAL A 113 20.26 -23.54 2.21
CA VAL A 113 21.71 -23.48 2.45
C VAL A 113 22.11 -22.16 3.12
N HIS A 114 21.43 -21.04 2.78
CA HIS A 114 21.80 -19.72 3.28
C HIS A 114 20.83 -19.20 4.34
N ASP A 115 21.36 -18.85 5.52
CA ASP A 115 20.57 -18.21 6.59
C ASP A 115 20.64 -16.68 6.46
N TYR A 116 19.71 -16.10 5.71
CA TYR A 116 19.60 -14.66 5.45
C TYR A 116 19.49 -13.80 6.72
N ARG A 117 19.13 -14.41 7.86
CA ARG A 117 19.08 -13.70 9.15
C ARG A 117 20.45 -13.25 9.62
N LYS A 118 21.50 -13.97 9.23
CA LYS A 118 22.89 -13.61 9.56
C LYS A 118 23.40 -12.40 8.80
N ASP A 119 22.80 -12.10 7.66
CA ASP A 119 23.14 -10.96 6.82
C ASP A 119 22.31 -9.72 7.17
N ALA A 120 21.29 -9.87 8.04
CA ALA A 120 20.41 -8.78 8.40
C ALA A 120 21.18 -7.67 9.12
N CYS A 121 21.27 -6.49 8.49
CA CYS A 121 22.01 -5.34 9.00
C CYS A 121 21.14 -4.08 9.15
N LEU A 122 19.87 -4.13 8.75
CA LEU A 122 18.93 -3.03 8.85
C LEU A 122 18.09 -3.14 10.12
N THR A 123 17.90 -2.02 10.80
CA THR A 123 16.85 -1.92 11.81
C THR A 123 15.48 -1.84 11.13
N MET A 124 14.40 -2.09 11.89
CA MET A 124 13.03 -1.90 11.39
C MET A 124 12.82 -0.47 10.87
N ASN A 125 13.33 0.53 11.59
CA ASN A 125 13.23 1.93 11.18
C ASN A 125 13.97 2.22 9.86
N ASP A 126 15.12 1.60 9.62
CA ASP A 126 15.85 1.77 8.35
C ASP A 126 15.09 1.11 7.19
N PHE A 127 14.50 -0.07 7.44
CA PHE A 127 13.70 -0.74 6.44
C PHE A 127 12.41 0.04 6.12
N GLU A 128 11.76 0.64 7.13
CA GLU A 128 10.60 1.52 6.91
C GLU A 128 10.95 2.72 6.05
N LYS A 129 12.11 3.35 6.24
CA LYS A 129 12.57 4.43 5.36
C LYS A 129 12.72 3.98 3.91
N VAL A 130 13.32 2.81 3.69
CA VAL A 130 13.47 2.25 2.35
C VAL A 130 12.09 2.03 1.70
N ILE A 131 11.15 1.43 2.43
CA ILE A 131 9.78 1.20 1.92
C ILE A 131 9.08 2.51 1.61
N LEU A 132 9.20 3.54 2.48
CA LEU A 132 8.62 4.85 2.24
C LEU A 132 9.16 5.48 0.94
N HIS A 133 10.46 5.43 0.71
CA HIS A 133 11.05 5.91 -0.55
C HIS A 133 10.51 5.16 -1.77
N CYS A 134 10.34 3.83 -1.67
CA CYS A 134 9.76 3.02 -2.74
C CYS A 134 8.30 3.41 -3.02
N ILE A 135 7.50 3.64 -1.98
CA ILE A 135 6.10 4.08 -2.11
C ILE A 135 6.02 5.47 -2.74
N ILE A 136 6.84 6.42 -2.29
CA ILE A 136 6.87 7.78 -2.84
C ILE A 136 7.25 7.74 -4.32
N PHE A 137 8.29 6.96 -4.68
CA PHE A 137 8.69 6.78 -6.07
C PHE A 137 7.57 6.14 -6.90
N TYR A 138 6.93 5.09 -6.39
CA TYR A 138 5.79 4.47 -7.06
C TYR A 138 4.68 5.48 -7.31
N ASN A 139 4.29 6.26 -6.31
CA ASN A 139 3.18 7.19 -6.41
C ASN A 139 3.47 8.39 -7.33
N SER A 140 4.69 8.92 -7.30
CA SER A 140 5.01 10.20 -7.92
C SER A 140 5.83 10.11 -9.21
N SER A 141 6.40 8.94 -9.52
CA SER A 141 7.36 8.81 -10.63
C SER A 141 7.12 7.60 -11.54
N ARG A 142 6.38 6.58 -11.08
CA ARG A 142 6.11 5.39 -11.90
C ARG A 142 5.14 5.71 -13.03
N ILE A 143 5.51 5.35 -14.25
CA ILE A 143 4.63 5.42 -15.41
C ILE A 143 3.72 4.18 -15.44
N LEU A 144 2.41 4.40 -15.56
CA LEU A 144 1.38 3.37 -15.65
C LEU A 144 1.13 3.00 -17.12
N GLU A 145 1.97 2.12 -17.68
CA GLU A 145 1.95 1.77 -19.11
C GLU A 145 0.64 1.07 -19.57
N ARG A 146 -0.02 0.35 -18.66
CA ARG A 146 -1.21 -0.47 -18.98
C ARG A 146 -2.46 -0.03 -18.22
N PHE A 147 -2.47 1.18 -17.71
CA PHE A 147 -3.66 1.71 -17.05
C PHE A 147 -4.73 2.02 -18.11
N PRO A 148 -6.00 1.61 -17.90
CA PRO A 148 -7.09 1.84 -18.86
C PRO A 148 -7.56 3.30 -18.77
N PHE A 149 -6.86 4.21 -19.43
CA PHE A 149 -7.25 5.60 -19.52
C PHE A 149 -8.57 5.74 -20.25
N THR A 150 -9.51 6.46 -19.66
CA THR A 150 -10.76 6.84 -20.32
C THR A 150 -10.53 8.02 -21.24
N GLU A 151 -11.47 8.25 -22.16
CA GLU A 151 -11.42 9.39 -23.08
C GLU A 151 -11.38 10.71 -22.33
N ASP A 152 -12.18 10.86 -21.25
CA ASP A 152 -12.20 12.04 -20.40
C ASP A 152 -10.85 12.29 -19.70
N MET A 153 -10.16 11.24 -19.27
CA MET A 153 -8.82 11.35 -18.68
C MET A 153 -7.78 11.82 -19.73
N LEU A 154 -7.92 11.37 -20.97
CA LEU A 154 -7.04 11.78 -22.06
C LEU A 154 -7.31 13.24 -22.44
N GLN A 155 -8.58 13.65 -22.52
CA GLN A 155 -8.96 15.04 -22.78
C GLN A 155 -8.49 16.00 -21.68
N ALA A 156 -8.50 15.53 -20.42
CA ALA A 156 -7.99 16.27 -19.26
C ALA A 156 -6.46 16.21 -19.13
N GLU A 157 -5.75 15.60 -20.09
CA GLU A 157 -4.28 15.45 -20.09
C GLU A 157 -3.72 14.84 -18.78
N VAL A 158 -4.45 13.89 -18.20
CA VAL A 158 -4.03 13.23 -16.95
C VAL A 158 -2.73 12.48 -17.18
N LYS A 159 -1.70 12.82 -16.42
CA LYS A 159 -0.41 12.12 -16.51
C LYS A 159 -0.54 10.66 -16.06
N PRO A 160 0.11 9.70 -16.74
CA PRO A 160 0.07 8.28 -16.40
C PRO A 160 0.93 7.95 -15.17
N ILE A 161 0.71 8.67 -14.08
CA ILE A 161 1.43 8.52 -12.81
C ILE A 161 0.38 8.38 -11.70
N PRO A 162 0.54 7.45 -10.74
CA PRO A 162 -0.48 7.13 -9.74
C PRO A 162 -1.07 8.35 -9.00
N CYS A 163 -0.26 9.29 -8.55
CA CYS A 163 -0.75 10.47 -7.82
C CYS A 163 -1.68 11.36 -8.68
N TYR A 164 -1.39 11.53 -9.96
CA TYR A 164 -2.24 12.32 -10.87
C TYR A 164 -3.53 11.58 -11.22
N VAL A 165 -3.46 10.27 -11.44
CA VAL A 165 -4.65 9.43 -11.65
C VAL A 165 -5.54 9.44 -10.42
N TRP A 166 -4.97 9.34 -9.23
CA TRP A 166 -5.69 9.44 -7.97
C TRP A 166 -6.41 10.77 -7.80
N ASP A 167 -5.70 11.87 -8.05
CA ASP A 167 -6.25 13.22 -7.90
C ASP A 167 -7.39 13.47 -8.87
N TYR A 168 -7.23 13.06 -10.13
CA TYR A 168 -8.29 13.10 -11.12
C TYR A 168 -9.52 12.28 -10.69
N ALA A 169 -9.31 11.03 -10.26
CA ALA A 169 -10.40 10.14 -9.85
C ALA A 169 -11.14 10.70 -8.63
N LYS A 170 -10.42 11.24 -7.65
CA LYS A 170 -11.01 11.88 -6.47
C LYS A 170 -11.88 13.07 -6.85
N THR A 171 -11.44 13.88 -7.78
CA THR A 171 -12.10 15.15 -8.15
C THR A 171 -13.28 14.92 -9.10
N ASN A 172 -13.12 14.03 -10.08
CA ASN A 172 -14.05 13.94 -11.22
C ASN A 172 -14.92 12.68 -11.20
N LEU A 173 -14.48 11.59 -10.58
CA LEU A 173 -15.20 10.31 -10.61
C LEU A 173 -15.97 10.01 -9.32
N GLY A 174 -16.00 10.95 -8.37
CA GLY A 174 -16.66 10.73 -7.06
C GLY A 174 -16.10 9.46 -6.41
N ALA A 175 -14.78 9.32 -6.39
CA ALA A 175 -14.11 8.14 -5.87
C ALA A 175 -14.78 7.72 -4.54
N ASN A 176 -15.09 6.43 -4.39
CA ASN A 176 -15.74 5.86 -3.20
C ASN A 176 -14.81 6.00 -1.98
N LEU A 177 -14.67 7.23 -1.51
CA LEU A 177 -13.75 7.65 -0.45
C LEU A 177 -14.51 8.41 0.62
N MET A 178 -14.07 8.30 1.85
CA MET A 178 -14.65 8.97 3.01
C MET A 178 -13.57 9.74 3.75
N ASP A 179 -13.80 11.03 3.98
CA ASP A 179 -12.97 11.83 4.87
C ASP A 179 -13.27 11.47 6.32
N MET A 180 -12.22 11.11 7.06
CA MET A 180 -12.33 10.72 8.46
C MET A 180 -11.18 11.30 9.28
N THR A 181 -11.46 11.64 10.53
CA THR A 181 -10.45 12.04 11.52
C THR A 181 -10.11 10.87 12.42
N GLY A 182 -8.85 10.83 12.90
CA GLY A 182 -8.38 9.77 13.78
C GLY A 182 -9.11 9.64 15.13
N GLU A 183 -9.92 10.65 15.51
CA GLU A 183 -10.74 10.64 16.72
C GLU A 183 -11.98 9.72 16.58
N LYS A 184 -12.35 9.38 15.35
CA LYS A 184 -13.50 8.51 15.06
C LYS A 184 -13.09 7.05 14.82
N LEU A 185 -11.82 6.75 14.80
CA LEU A 185 -11.21 5.42 14.71
C LEU A 185 -10.70 4.94 16.07
#